data_f893c69a3859e3b04fe135ff145a51a5
#
_entry.id   f893c69a3859e3b04fe135ff145a51a5
#
_cell.length_a   1.000
_cell.length_b   1.000
_cell.length_c   1.000
_cell.angle_alpha   90.00
_cell.angle_beta   90.00
_cell.angle_gamma   90.00
#
_symmetry.space_group_name_H-M   'P 1'
#
loop_
_entity.id
_entity.type
_entity.pdbx_description
1 polymer ?
#
loop_
_entity_poly.entity_id
_entity_poly.type
_entity_poly.pdbx_seq_one_letter_code
_entity_poly.pdbx_strand_id
1 'polypeptide(L)'
;MLPSDHPMHRLADSDYLRACRGKGHERVPVWFQRQAGRSLPEYHAIRGAGSILKTLRDPEVSAEITLQPVRRYGVDAAILYSDIVVPAECIGFGVDVVPGVGPVIEQPFRTTSDLERLRPLDPESDTAHVLKTVEILVDELTIPLIGFAGAPFTLASYLIEGRPSRDYANTKSLMLNDPGLWHQLMDRLTDLAVASIRSQVMAGASAVQLFDSWAG
;
A
#
# COMPACT_ATOMS: atom_id res chain seq x y z
N MET A 1 -11.05 -8.30 17.28
CA MET A 1 -11.88 -9.34 16.60
C MET A 1 -12.49 -8.65 15.40
N LEU A 2 -12.54 -9.30 14.23
CA LEU A 2 -13.18 -8.72 13.05
C LEU A 2 -14.71 -8.72 13.23
N PRO A 3 -15.43 -7.74 12.63
CA PRO A 3 -16.89 -7.72 12.60
C PRO A 3 -17.48 -9.03 12.03
N SER A 4 -18.67 -9.44 12.46
CA SER A 4 -19.30 -10.67 12.01
C SER A 4 -19.67 -10.69 10.52
N ASP A 5 -19.89 -9.52 9.95
CA ASP A 5 -20.21 -9.27 8.55
C ASP A 5 -18.97 -9.02 7.68
N HIS A 6 -17.76 -9.10 8.27
CA HIS A 6 -16.52 -8.84 7.54
C HIS A 6 -16.38 -9.79 6.33
N PRO A 7 -16.00 -9.27 5.15
CA PRO A 7 -15.92 -10.05 3.89
C PRO A 7 -15.07 -11.31 3.98
N MET A 8 -14.05 -11.32 4.84
CA MET A 8 -13.22 -12.51 5.06
C MET A 8 -14.02 -13.73 5.52
N HIS A 9 -15.16 -13.53 6.18
CA HIS A 9 -16.00 -14.65 6.62
C HIS A 9 -16.73 -15.28 5.44
N ARG A 10 -17.33 -14.47 4.57
CA ARG A 10 -18.05 -14.97 3.37
C ARG A 10 -17.12 -15.52 2.29
N LEU A 11 -15.85 -15.08 2.25
CA LEU A 11 -14.85 -15.47 1.27
C LEU A 11 -13.86 -16.53 1.81
N ALA A 12 -14.09 -17.05 3.04
CA ALA A 12 -13.16 -17.95 3.74
C ALA A 12 -12.79 -19.20 2.94
N ASP A 13 -13.70 -19.68 2.10
CA ASP A 13 -13.54 -20.89 1.29
C ASP A 13 -13.03 -20.61 -0.13
N SER A 14 -12.72 -19.34 -0.47
CA SER A 14 -12.07 -19.03 -1.74
C SER A 14 -10.69 -19.70 -1.82
N ASP A 15 -10.33 -20.20 -3.01
CA ASP A 15 -9.02 -20.86 -3.23
C ASP A 15 -7.84 -19.98 -2.77
N TYR A 16 -7.93 -18.67 -2.98
CA TYR A 16 -6.89 -17.74 -2.57
C TYR A 16 -6.71 -17.73 -1.03
N LEU A 17 -7.78 -17.53 -0.26
CA LEU A 17 -7.68 -17.51 1.21
C LEU A 17 -7.37 -18.89 1.81
N ARG A 18 -7.80 -19.96 1.17
CA ARG A 18 -7.42 -21.33 1.56
C ARG A 18 -5.93 -21.55 1.34
N ALA A 19 -5.39 -21.15 0.18
CA ALA A 19 -3.96 -21.24 -0.11
C ALA A 19 -3.12 -20.41 0.87
N CYS A 20 -3.54 -19.16 1.18
CA CYS A 20 -2.87 -18.32 2.18
C CYS A 20 -2.80 -18.96 3.58
N ARG A 21 -3.75 -19.84 3.91
CA ARG A 21 -3.80 -20.57 5.19
C ARG A 21 -3.15 -21.96 5.14
N GLY A 22 -2.47 -22.30 4.04
CA GLY A 22 -1.89 -23.63 3.82
C GLY A 22 -2.92 -24.74 3.70
N LYS A 23 -4.17 -24.43 3.36
CA LYS A 23 -5.24 -25.41 3.11
C LYS A 23 -5.28 -25.79 1.65
N GLY A 24 -5.82 -26.99 1.35
CA GLY A 24 -6.01 -27.45 -0.02
C GLY A 24 -6.91 -26.49 -0.82
N HIS A 25 -6.64 -26.38 -2.11
CA HIS A 25 -7.37 -25.59 -3.09
C HIS A 25 -7.60 -26.44 -4.35
N GLU A 26 -8.64 -26.13 -5.13
CA GLU A 26 -8.97 -26.88 -6.35
C GLU A 26 -7.99 -26.59 -7.47
N ARG A 27 -7.58 -25.32 -7.58
CA ARG A 27 -6.55 -24.85 -8.52
C ARG A 27 -5.63 -23.83 -7.83
N VAL A 28 -4.41 -23.64 -8.33
CA VAL A 28 -3.49 -22.61 -7.83
C VAL A 28 -4.10 -21.24 -8.07
N PRO A 29 -4.42 -20.49 -7.01
CA PRO A 29 -4.99 -19.16 -7.17
C PRO A 29 -3.94 -18.17 -7.68
N VAL A 30 -4.37 -17.23 -8.53
CA VAL A 30 -3.48 -16.29 -9.19
C VAL A 30 -3.95 -14.85 -8.96
N TRP A 31 -3.03 -13.98 -8.59
CA TRP A 31 -3.16 -12.53 -8.69
C TRP A 31 -1.83 -11.95 -9.18
N PHE A 32 -1.86 -10.75 -9.76
CA PHE A 32 -0.66 -10.13 -10.31
C PHE A 32 -0.45 -8.75 -9.68
N GLN A 33 0.76 -8.51 -9.19
CA GLN A 33 1.18 -7.19 -8.74
C GLN A 33 1.10 -6.18 -9.90
N ARG A 34 0.58 -4.97 -9.62
CA ARG A 34 0.43 -3.89 -10.61
C ARG A 34 -0.45 -4.27 -11.80
N GLN A 35 -1.55 -4.93 -11.53
CA GLN A 35 -2.48 -5.46 -12.53
C GLN A 35 -2.97 -4.41 -13.52
N ALA A 36 -3.39 -3.21 -13.05
CA ALA A 36 -3.95 -2.18 -13.90
C ALA A 36 -2.87 -1.39 -14.67
N GLY A 37 -1.93 -0.81 -13.96
CA GLY A 37 -1.12 0.30 -14.43
C GLY A 37 -0.15 0.03 -15.59
N ARG A 38 0.08 -1.21 -15.98
CA ARG A 38 1.09 -1.52 -17.00
C ARG A 38 0.55 -2.13 -18.29
N SER A 39 -0.67 -2.66 -18.27
CA SER A 39 -1.16 -3.46 -19.37
C SER A 39 -2.56 -3.11 -19.89
N LEU A 40 -3.30 -2.28 -19.16
CA LEU A 40 -4.69 -1.99 -19.50
C LEU A 40 -4.82 -0.61 -20.16
N PRO A 41 -5.30 -0.54 -21.44
CA PRO A 41 -5.59 0.74 -22.10
C PRO A 41 -6.64 1.56 -21.34
N GLU A 42 -7.65 0.91 -20.77
CA GLU A 42 -8.70 1.51 -19.95
C GLU A 42 -8.17 2.20 -18.70
N TYR A 43 -7.09 1.72 -18.14
CA TYR A 43 -6.40 2.39 -17.05
C TYR A 43 -5.91 3.78 -17.44
N HIS A 44 -5.24 3.89 -18.58
CA HIS A 44 -4.71 5.16 -19.08
C HIS A 44 -5.82 6.16 -19.40
N ALA A 45 -6.96 5.68 -19.88
CA ALA A 45 -8.12 6.52 -20.19
C ALA A 45 -8.72 7.18 -18.93
N ILE A 46 -8.75 6.45 -17.81
CA ILE A 46 -9.34 6.94 -16.54
C ILE A 46 -8.33 7.71 -15.70
N ARG A 47 -7.13 7.17 -15.55
CA ARG A 47 -6.11 7.78 -14.68
C ARG A 47 -5.67 9.17 -15.17
N GLY A 48 -5.60 9.38 -16.47
CA GLY A 48 -5.05 10.61 -17.03
C GLY A 48 -3.55 10.79 -16.79
N ALA A 49 -3.09 12.03 -16.87
CA ALA A 49 -1.69 12.43 -16.65
C ALA A 49 -1.47 12.95 -15.21
N GLY A 50 -0.23 12.96 -14.77
CA GLY A 50 0.19 13.53 -13.48
C GLY A 50 0.51 12.51 -12.39
N SER A 51 0.58 12.96 -11.14
CA SER A 51 0.89 12.12 -9.99
C SER A 51 -0.24 11.13 -9.71
N ILE A 52 0.13 9.88 -9.41
CA ILE A 52 -0.81 8.85 -8.96
C ILE A 52 -1.53 9.27 -7.67
N LEU A 53 -0.86 9.99 -6.77
CA LEU A 53 -1.42 10.42 -5.50
C LEU A 53 -2.67 11.28 -5.69
N LYS A 54 -2.71 12.09 -6.75
CA LYS A 54 -3.91 12.87 -7.08
C LYS A 54 -5.09 11.98 -7.49
N THR A 55 -4.84 10.94 -8.27
CA THR A 55 -5.88 9.98 -8.68
C THR A 55 -6.41 9.21 -7.48
N LEU A 56 -5.54 8.85 -6.53
CA LEU A 56 -5.90 8.10 -5.32
C LEU A 56 -6.82 8.88 -4.36
N ARG A 57 -6.93 10.20 -4.52
CA ARG A 57 -7.88 11.02 -3.73
C ARG A 57 -9.33 10.85 -4.17
N ASP A 58 -9.58 10.19 -5.30
CA ASP A 58 -10.91 9.86 -5.81
C ASP A 58 -11.18 8.36 -5.58
N PRO A 59 -12.05 8.00 -4.61
CA PRO A 59 -12.32 6.61 -4.26
C PRO A 59 -12.99 5.82 -5.38
N GLU A 60 -13.90 6.44 -6.14
CA GLU A 60 -14.62 5.81 -7.24
C GLU A 60 -13.67 5.45 -8.38
N VAL A 61 -12.78 6.37 -8.74
CA VAL A 61 -11.74 6.14 -9.75
C VAL A 61 -10.77 5.04 -9.30
N SER A 62 -10.36 5.07 -8.04
CA SER A 62 -9.45 4.06 -7.47
C SER A 62 -10.10 2.67 -7.42
N ALA A 63 -11.38 2.59 -7.09
CA ALA A 63 -12.15 1.35 -7.11
C ALA A 63 -12.28 0.82 -8.54
N GLU A 64 -12.66 1.66 -9.50
CA GLU A 64 -12.77 1.25 -10.91
C GLU A 64 -11.44 0.70 -11.43
N ILE A 65 -10.32 1.37 -11.15
CA ILE A 65 -8.99 0.91 -11.57
C ILE A 65 -8.65 -0.45 -10.92
N THR A 66 -9.06 -0.68 -9.69
CA THR A 66 -8.89 -1.98 -9.02
C THR A 66 -9.70 -3.09 -9.69
N LEU A 67 -10.91 -2.78 -10.15
CA LEU A 67 -11.84 -3.73 -10.77
C LEU A 67 -11.48 -4.09 -12.21
N GLN A 68 -10.82 -3.19 -12.95
CA GLN A 68 -10.46 -3.43 -14.34
C GLN A 68 -9.70 -4.74 -14.57
N PRO A 69 -8.60 -5.05 -13.84
CA PRO A 69 -7.90 -6.33 -13.99
C PRO A 69 -8.74 -7.53 -13.59
N VAL A 70 -9.60 -7.38 -12.59
CA VAL A 70 -10.50 -8.46 -12.14
C VAL A 70 -11.45 -8.86 -13.27
N ARG A 71 -12.10 -7.88 -13.88
CA ARG A 71 -13.03 -8.09 -15.01
C ARG A 71 -12.30 -8.63 -16.26
N ARG A 72 -11.07 -8.17 -16.48
CA ARG A 72 -10.31 -8.50 -17.69
C ARG A 72 -9.67 -9.88 -17.64
N TYR A 73 -9.11 -10.25 -16.50
CA TYR A 73 -8.26 -11.45 -16.36
C TYR A 73 -8.89 -12.57 -15.55
N GLY A 74 -9.99 -12.32 -14.84
CA GLY A 74 -10.61 -13.32 -13.98
C GLY A 74 -9.67 -13.86 -12.90
N VAL A 75 -8.92 -12.97 -12.24
CA VAL A 75 -7.99 -13.31 -11.17
C VAL A 75 -8.71 -13.73 -9.89
N ASP A 76 -7.99 -14.41 -9.00
CA ASP A 76 -8.54 -14.99 -7.77
C ASP A 76 -8.52 -14.05 -6.56
N ALA A 77 -7.81 -12.94 -6.67
CA ALA A 77 -7.81 -11.85 -5.71
C ALA A 77 -7.57 -10.51 -6.41
N ALA A 78 -8.20 -9.47 -5.93
CA ALA A 78 -7.94 -8.09 -6.32
C ALA A 78 -6.90 -7.47 -5.39
N ILE A 79 -5.98 -6.66 -5.92
CA ILE A 79 -5.13 -5.82 -5.09
C ILE A 79 -5.60 -4.37 -5.17
N LEU A 80 -5.75 -3.73 -4.01
CA LEU A 80 -6.14 -2.33 -3.90
C LEU A 80 -5.25 -1.43 -4.78
N TYR A 81 -5.85 -0.58 -5.59
CA TYR A 81 -5.12 0.46 -6.30
C TYR A 81 -4.73 1.57 -5.32
N SER A 82 -3.47 1.58 -4.93
CA SER A 82 -2.87 2.54 -3.99
C SER A 82 -1.35 2.59 -4.21
N ASP A 83 -0.64 3.30 -3.35
CA ASP A 83 0.82 3.32 -3.30
C ASP A 83 1.30 3.14 -1.85
N ILE A 84 2.45 2.48 -1.67
CA ILE A 84 3.04 2.25 -0.34
C ILE A 84 3.40 3.53 0.39
N VAL A 85 3.62 4.63 -0.31
CA VAL A 85 3.98 5.92 0.28
C VAL A 85 2.78 6.78 0.68
N VAL A 86 1.55 6.38 0.35
CA VAL A 86 0.32 7.12 0.69
C VAL A 86 0.23 7.48 2.18
N PRO A 87 0.49 6.58 3.14
CA PRO A 87 0.43 6.97 4.54
C PRO A 87 1.43 8.08 4.91
N ALA A 88 2.64 8.04 4.37
CA ALA A 88 3.66 9.05 4.60
C ALA A 88 3.30 10.41 3.93
N GLU A 89 2.72 10.37 2.75
CA GLU A 89 2.19 11.58 2.08
C GLU A 89 1.07 12.20 2.90
N CYS A 90 0.12 11.38 3.37
CA CYS A 90 -1.05 11.84 4.09
C CYS A 90 -0.73 12.46 5.46
N ILE A 91 0.31 12.01 6.15
CA ILE A 91 0.78 12.66 7.38
C ILE A 91 1.57 13.94 7.13
N GLY A 92 1.80 14.32 5.87
CA GLY A 92 2.48 15.56 5.51
C GLY A 92 4.00 15.46 5.45
N PHE A 93 4.58 14.27 5.23
CA PHE A 93 6.04 14.12 5.16
C PHE A 93 6.67 14.78 3.90
N GLY A 94 5.87 15.22 2.95
CA GLY A 94 6.36 15.86 1.71
C GLY A 94 6.79 14.82 0.66
N VAL A 95 5.93 13.83 0.43
CA VAL A 95 6.12 12.79 -0.58
C VAL A 95 5.31 13.12 -1.82
N ASP A 96 5.90 12.93 -3.00
CA ASP A 96 5.17 12.87 -4.27
C ASP A 96 5.62 11.65 -5.09
N VAL A 97 4.82 11.28 -6.09
CA VAL A 97 5.14 10.20 -7.03
C VAL A 97 5.20 10.79 -8.44
N VAL A 98 6.42 11.01 -8.90
CA VAL A 98 6.68 11.63 -10.20
C VAL A 98 6.61 10.58 -11.31
N PRO A 99 5.80 10.79 -12.37
CA PRO A 99 5.71 9.87 -13.49
C PRO A 99 7.07 9.56 -14.12
N GLY A 100 7.38 8.29 -14.31
CA GLY A 100 8.65 7.82 -14.88
C GLY A 100 9.84 7.85 -13.92
N VAL A 101 9.70 8.43 -12.74
CA VAL A 101 10.74 8.50 -11.69
C VAL A 101 10.37 7.59 -10.52
N GLY A 102 9.17 7.72 -9.99
CA GLY A 102 8.71 7.06 -8.76
C GLY A 102 8.61 8.03 -7.60
N PRO A 103 8.61 7.53 -6.34
CA PRO A 103 8.55 8.37 -5.16
C PRO A 103 9.71 9.36 -5.06
N VAL A 104 9.38 10.61 -4.75
CA VAL A 104 10.32 11.71 -4.53
C VAL A 104 9.95 12.40 -3.22
N ILE A 105 10.95 12.66 -2.38
CA ILE A 105 10.77 13.32 -1.08
C ILE A 105 11.35 14.72 -1.18
N GLU A 106 10.54 15.73 -0.88
CA GLU A 106 10.94 17.13 -0.95
C GLU A 106 12.08 17.44 0.02
N GLN A 107 11.94 16.96 1.26
CA GLN A 107 12.95 17.07 2.31
C GLN A 107 13.25 15.68 2.87
N PRO A 108 14.30 15.00 2.34
CA PRO A 108 14.65 13.66 2.80
C PRO A 108 15.00 13.61 4.29
N PHE A 109 14.70 12.49 4.92
CA PHE A 109 15.05 12.22 6.33
C PHE A 109 16.56 12.19 6.51
N ARG A 110 17.10 12.96 7.50
CA ARG A 110 18.54 13.08 7.77
C ARG A 110 18.90 13.07 9.24
N THR A 111 18.06 13.63 10.10
CA THR A 111 18.39 13.93 11.49
C THR A 111 17.24 13.55 12.44
N THR A 112 17.53 13.55 13.73
CA THR A 112 16.54 13.29 14.79
C THR A 112 15.34 14.25 14.72
N SER A 113 15.54 15.51 14.30
CA SER A 113 14.43 16.44 14.17
C SER A 113 13.41 16.04 13.09
N ASP A 114 13.82 15.24 12.11
CA ASP A 114 12.92 14.73 11.07
C ASP A 114 11.91 13.69 11.60
N LEU A 115 12.17 13.10 12.77
CA LEU A 115 11.22 12.20 13.44
C LEU A 115 9.89 12.90 13.80
N GLU A 116 9.92 14.20 14.07
CA GLU A 116 8.72 14.99 14.38
C GLU A 116 7.76 15.08 13.20
N ARG A 117 8.27 14.96 11.97
CA ARG A 117 7.48 14.93 10.74
C ARG A 117 6.75 13.61 10.54
N LEU A 118 7.17 12.56 11.23
CA LEU A 118 6.52 11.25 11.25
C LEU A 118 5.51 11.18 12.40
N ARG A 119 4.46 11.99 12.33
CA ARG A 119 3.37 11.93 13.29
C ARG A 119 2.57 10.64 13.15
N PRO A 120 1.82 10.22 14.19
CA PRO A 120 0.89 9.11 14.06
C PRO A 120 -0.12 9.34 12.93
N LEU A 121 -0.45 8.26 12.23
CA LEU A 121 -1.53 8.25 11.23
C LEU A 121 -2.88 8.17 11.94
N ASP A 122 -3.79 9.06 11.59
CA ASP A 122 -5.21 8.94 11.87
C ASP A 122 -5.93 8.47 10.59
N PRO A 123 -6.19 7.15 10.42
CA PRO A 123 -6.68 6.63 9.15
C PRO A 123 -8.02 7.21 8.71
N GLU A 124 -8.90 7.56 9.65
CA GLU A 124 -10.23 8.07 9.36
C GLU A 124 -10.21 9.50 8.80
N SER A 125 -9.21 10.29 9.17
CA SER A 125 -9.02 11.64 8.62
C SER A 125 -7.96 11.70 7.53
N ASP A 126 -6.79 11.09 7.75
CA ASP A 126 -5.65 11.18 6.83
C ASP A 126 -5.86 10.37 5.55
N THR A 127 -6.38 9.14 5.69
CA THR A 127 -6.55 8.17 4.57
C THR A 127 -8.01 7.78 4.34
N ALA A 128 -8.97 8.64 4.67
CA ALA A 128 -10.40 8.41 4.47
C ALA A 128 -10.75 7.97 3.04
N HIS A 129 -10.07 8.54 2.03
CA HIS A 129 -10.25 8.16 0.63
C HIS A 129 -9.82 6.71 0.34
N VAL A 130 -8.77 6.20 1.01
CA VAL A 130 -8.36 4.79 0.89
C VAL A 130 -9.41 3.87 1.51
N LEU A 131 -9.89 4.21 2.70
CA LEU A 131 -10.93 3.42 3.38
C LEU A 131 -12.21 3.40 2.57
N LYS A 132 -12.61 4.54 2.00
CA LYS A 132 -13.79 4.61 1.13
C LYS A 132 -13.63 3.77 -0.14
N THR A 133 -12.44 3.75 -0.73
CA THR A 133 -12.13 2.85 -1.86
C THR A 133 -12.30 1.38 -1.45
N VAL A 134 -11.81 0.99 -0.27
CA VAL A 134 -11.98 -0.40 0.24
C VAL A 134 -13.46 -0.73 0.43
N GLU A 135 -14.26 0.15 1.02
CA GLU A 135 -15.71 -0.04 1.19
C GLU A 135 -16.42 -0.29 -0.14
N ILE A 136 -16.18 0.56 -1.15
CA ILE A 136 -16.76 0.40 -2.50
C ILE A 136 -16.38 -0.97 -3.08
N LEU A 137 -15.11 -1.36 -2.96
CA LEU A 137 -14.61 -2.63 -3.48
C LEU A 137 -15.21 -3.84 -2.77
N VAL A 138 -15.45 -3.74 -1.47
CA VAL A 138 -16.08 -4.80 -0.66
C VAL A 138 -17.49 -5.08 -1.12
N ASP A 139 -18.22 -4.05 -1.53
CA ASP A 139 -19.60 -4.20 -2.03
C ASP A 139 -19.64 -4.82 -3.44
N GLU A 140 -18.65 -4.56 -4.27
CA GLU A 140 -18.61 -5.01 -5.67
C GLU A 140 -17.89 -6.34 -5.89
N LEU A 141 -16.88 -6.67 -5.06
CA LEU A 141 -16.04 -7.84 -5.28
C LEU A 141 -16.68 -9.13 -4.73
N THR A 142 -16.61 -10.17 -5.55
CA THR A 142 -16.92 -11.56 -5.19
C THR A 142 -15.67 -12.40 -4.87
N ILE A 143 -14.48 -11.78 -4.96
CA ILE A 143 -13.17 -12.37 -4.68
C ILE A 143 -12.47 -11.59 -3.57
N PRO A 144 -11.47 -12.16 -2.88
CA PRO A 144 -10.73 -11.46 -1.84
C PRO A 144 -10.06 -10.17 -2.31
N LEU A 145 -10.17 -9.11 -1.50
CA LEU A 145 -9.41 -7.87 -1.67
C LEU A 145 -8.14 -7.94 -0.83
N ILE A 146 -7.01 -7.67 -1.45
CA ILE A 146 -5.70 -7.55 -0.82
C ILE A 146 -5.46 -6.07 -0.52
N GLY A 147 -5.46 -5.71 0.78
CA GLY A 147 -4.90 -4.45 1.26
C GLY A 147 -3.38 -4.56 1.38
N PHE A 148 -2.68 -3.44 1.45
CA PHE A 148 -1.22 -3.49 1.58
C PHE A 148 -0.61 -2.26 2.24
N ALA A 149 0.64 -2.40 2.68
CA ALA A 149 1.51 -1.30 3.07
C ALA A 149 2.95 -1.57 2.64
N GLY A 150 3.76 -0.52 2.60
CA GLY A 150 5.21 -0.65 2.55
C GLY A 150 5.75 -1.12 3.90
N ALA A 151 6.71 -2.04 3.87
CA ALA A 151 7.44 -2.43 5.07
C ALA A 151 8.37 -1.30 5.53
N PRO A 152 8.69 -1.22 6.83
CA PRO A 152 9.48 -0.12 7.40
C PRO A 152 10.81 0.13 6.70
N PHE A 153 11.57 -0.92 6.36
CA PHE A 153 12.85 -0.76 5.66
C PHE A 153 12.68 -0.15 4.27
N THR A 154 11.72 -0.63 3.50
CA THR A 154 11.43 -0.08 2.16
C THR A 154 10.96 1.38 2.25
N LEU A 155 10.08 1.71 3.19
CA LEU A 155 9.66 3.10 3.41
C LEU A 155 10.82 3.99 3.85
N ALA A 156 11.62 3.54 4.83
CA ALA A 156 12.82 4.27 5.27
C ALA A 156 13.75 4.57 4.11
N SER A 157 13.98 3.58 3.24
CA SER A 157 14.85 3.75 2.07
C SER A 157 14.35 4.89 1.16
N TYR A 158 13.05 4.99 0.88
CA TYR A 158 12.51 6.12 0.13
C TYR A 158 12.67 7.44 0.86
N LEU A 159 12.30 7.48 2.15
CA LEU A 159 12.34 8.71 2.93
C LEU A 159 13.77 9.24 3.10
N ILE A 160 14.76 8.36 3.27
CA ILE A 160 16.17 8.72 3.44
C ILE A 160 16.83 9.06 2.10
N GLU A 161 16.67 8.23 1.07
CA GLU A 161 17.30 8.51 -0.23
C GLU A 161 16.68 9.72 -0.93
N GLY A 162 15.40 9.99 -0.70
CA GLY A 162 14.67 11.10 -1.29
C GLY A 162 14.21 10.85 -2.73
N ARG A 163 14.70 9.78 -3.34
CA ARG A 163 14.39 9.29 -4.69
C ARG A 163 14.77 7.83 -4.84
N PRO A 164 14.37 7.13 -5.91
CA PRO A 164 14.86 5.79 -6.18
C PRO A 164 16.39 5.73 -6.19
N SER A 165 16.96 4.77 -5.47
CA SER A 165 18.40 4.53 -5.37
C SER A 165 18.71 3.10 -5.82
N ARG A 166 19.97 2.87 -6.24
CA ARG A 166 20.45 1.53 -6.60
C ARG A 166 21.24 0.86 -5.48
N ASP A 167 21.91 1.65 -4.67
CA ASP A 167 22.85 1.19 -3.64
C ASP A 167 22.43 1.51 -2.23
N TYR A 168 21.41 2.38 -2.05
CA TYR A 168 20.88 2.80 -0.73
C TYR A 168 21.97 3.30 0.23
N ALA A 169 22.93 4.08 -0.29
CA ALA A 169 24.11 4.49 0.45
C ALA A 169 23.77 5.29 1.71
N ASN A 170 22.82 6.25 1.61
CA ASN A 170 22.40 7.05 2.77
C ASN A 170 21.65 6.20 3.80
N THR A 171 20.81 5.28 3.35
CA THR A 171 20.06 4.35 4.23
C THR A 171 21.01 3.46 5.01
N LYS A 172 21.97 2.82 4.33
CA LYS A 172 22.99 1.98 4.96
C LYS A 172 23.90 2.79 5.88
N SER A 173 24.25 4.02 5.49
CA SER A 173 25.05 4.92 6.31
C SER A 173 24.34 5.25 7.63
N LEU A 174 23.06 5.62 7.58
CA LEU A 174 22.28 5.88 8.79
C LEU A 174 22.22 4.63 9.69
N MET A 175 21.88 3.48 9.10
CA MET A 175 21.76 2.21 9.81
C MET A 175 23.03 1.81 10.55
N LEU A 176 24.21 2.07 9.95
CA LEU A 176 25.50 1.66 10.50
C LEU A 176 26.11 2.72 11.46
N ASN A 177 25.93 4.00 11.16
CA ASN A 177 26.60 5.08 11.90
C ASN A 177 25.75 5.70 13.02
N ASP A 178 24.40 5.58 12.92
CA ASP A 178 23.49 6.02 13.99
C ASP A 178 22.35 5.00 14.18
N PRO A 179 22.66 3.84 14.76
CA PRO A 179 21.66 2.79 15.01
C PRO A 179 20.55 3.26 15.97
N GLY A 180 20.82 4.23 16.83
CA GLY A 180 19.81 4.80 17.72
C GLY A 180 18.71 5.54 16.94
N LEU A 181 19.08 6.41 16.03
CA LEU A 181 18.15 7.11 15.15
C LEU A 181 17.47 6.14 14.17
N TRP A 182 18.23 5.16 13.67
CA TRP A 182 17.68 4.12 12.79
C TRP A 182 16.53 3.36 13.45
N HIS A 183 16.71 2.88 14.69
CA HIS A 183 15.66 2.16 15.41
C HIS A 183 14.43 3.03 15.67
N GLN A 184 14.61 4.29 16.07
CA GLN A 184 13.49 5.22 16.24
C GLN A 184 12.70 5.44 14.93
N LEU A 185 13.40 5.54 13.80
CA LEU A 185 12.76 5.62 12.49
C LEU A 185 11.97 4.35 12.17
N MET A 186 12.57 3.15 12.42
CA MET A 186 11.89 1.88 12.20
C MET A 186 10.62 1.74 13.05
N ASP A 187 10.65 2.16 14.29
CA ASP A 187 9.49 2.13 15.19
C ASP A 187 8.37 3.04 14.66
N ARG A 188 8.68 4.28 14.26
CA ARG A 188 7.68 5.20 13.67
C ARG A 188 7.07 4.66 12.38
N LEU A 189 7.87 4.08 11.50
CA LEU A 189 7.38 3.50 10.24
C LEU A 189 6.62 2.20 10.46
N THR A 190 6.95 1.44 11.49
CA THR A 190 6.17 0.26 11.90
C THR A 190 4.78 0.69 12.38
N ASP A 191 4.69 1.69 13.25
CA ASP A 191 3.40 2.22 13.71
C ASP A 191 2.54 2.74 12.55
N LEU A 192 3.16 3.45 11.61
CA LEU A 192 2.50 3.94 10.40
C LEU A 192 1.95 2.79 9.54
N ALA A 193 2.76 1.77 9.29
CA ALA A 193 2.36 0.59 8.51
C ALA A 193 1.25 -0.21 9.20
N VAL A 194 1.36 -0.41 10.52
CA VAL A 194 0.35 -1.10 11.33
C VAL A 194 -0.99 -0.35 11.31
N ALA A 195 -0.98 0.97 11.51
CA ALA A 195 -2.19 1.79 11.46
C ALA A 195 -2.88 1.69 10.08
N SER A 196 -2.09 1.82 9.02
CA SER A 196 -2.59 1.72 7.63
C SER A 196 -3.17 0.34 7.30
N ILE A 197 -2.46 -0.75 7.61
CA ILE A 197 -2.95 -2.11 7.34
C ILE A 197 -4.20 -2.41 8.16
N ARG A 198 -4.16 -2.08 9.46
CA ARG A 198 -5.28 -2.34 10.35
C ARG A 198 -6.55 -1.65 9.88
N SER A 199 -6.47 -0.41 9.45
CA SER A 199 -7.62 0.34 8.96
C SER A 199 -8.19 -0.26 7.67
N GLN A 200 -7.33 -0.67 6.71
CA GLN A 200 -7.76 -1.37 5.50
C GLN A 200 -8.46 -2.70 5.80
N VAL A 201 -7.94 -3.48 6.78
CA VAL A 201 -8.59 -4.72 7.22
C VAL A 201 -9.93 -4.41 7.87
N MET A 202 -10.02 -3.41 8.75
CA MET A 202 -11.28 -3.05 9.40
C MET A 202 -12.32 -2.52 8.40
N ALA A 203 -11.89 -1.87 7.32
CA ALA A 203 -12.76 -1.46 6.21
C ALA A 203 -13.19 -2.63 5.30
N GLY A 204 -12.56 -3.81 5.40
CA GLY A 204 -13.02 -5.02 4.73
C GLY A 204 -11.99 -5.76 3.87
N ALA A 205 -10.73 -5.33 3.82
CA ALA A 205 -9.70 -6.09 3.12
C ALA A 205 -9.57 -7.50 3.71
N SER A 206 -9.59 -8.53 2.85
CA SER A 206 -9.66 -9.94 3.25
C SER A 206 -8.30 -10.60 3.41
N ALA A 207 -7.27 -9.99 2.84
CA ALA A 207 -5.87 -10.38 2.96
C ALA A 207 -5.00 -9.12 2.98
N VAL A 208 -3.75 -9.27 3.41
CA VAL A 208 -2.77 -8.18 3.44
C VAL A 208 -1.45 -8.60 2.81
N GLN A 209 -0.81 -7.65 2.14
CA GLN A 209 0.53 -7.78 1.60
C GLN A 209 1.44 -6.71 2.19
N LEU A 210 2.53 -7.11 2.82
CA LEU A 210 3.57 -6.18 3.23
C LEU A 210 4.68 -6.19 2.18
N PHE A 211 4.90 -5.04 1.53
CA PHE A 211 5.92 -4.91 0.50
C PHE A 211 7.26 -4.45 1.09
N ASP A 212 8.23 -5.35 1.10
CA ASP A 212 9.60 -5.04 1.51
C ASP A 212 10.58 -5.26 0.34
N SER A 213 10.35 -4.49 -0.72
CA SER A 213 11.03 -4.66 -2.01
C SER A 213 12.54 -4.42 -1.97
N TRP A 214 13.05 -3.78 -0.92
CA TRP A 214 14.45 -3.36 -0.81
C TRP A 214 15.24 -4.12 0.27
N ALA A 215 14.61 -5.03 1.02
CA ALA A 215 15.27 -5.78 2.09
C ALA A 215 16.05 -7.01 1.62
N GLY A 216 15.96 -7.37 0.34
CA GLY A 216 16.60 -8.54 -0.26
C GLY A 216 17.88 -8.26 -1.01
#